data_330d5dae29b5ca70584afdff47e05b37
#
_entry.id   330d5dae29b5ca70584afdff47e05b37
#
_cell.length_a   1.000
_cell.length_b   1.000
_cell.length_c   1.000
_cell.angle_alpha   90.00
_cell.angle_beta   90.00
_cell.angle_gamma   90.00
#
_symmetry.space_group_name_H-M   'P 1'
#
loop_
_entity.id
_entity.type
_entity.pdbx_description
1 polymer ?
#
loop_
_entity_poly.entity_id
_entity_poly.type
_entity_poly.pdbx_seq_one_letter_code
_entity_poly.pdbx_strand_id
1 'polypeptide(L)'
;MGAGLILATPSPASSVLLLAAQVCALSEFKKYTGRFQFGMIIGSAVGLGISIDVASGSLLAATVPLLLSALAIVLRQAYLPVFTYVNKRWMEPLLLGASAVPISVTWLNAPFTATTHLFPMVTFGAGVFLCASYMQDAVMMRRRTRNGYRVQPGMEAPDFILPDQQGGSVRLSDHQGRHPVLLIFVRGDWCPGCHMMLRTYEKHHERFKSRGVHVIGIGPDSVEVNRDMVRRIGVGYQLLSDSSQEVSHRYGVVYENPAIEAVVDYAEGIPLPASFLVDENGLVRYVSRPDRIGEFLDPTLIFSVLDQLPRTEARSADLTTDRAA
;
A
#
# COMPACT_ATOMS: atom_id res chain seq x y z
N MET A 1 -12.19 14.39 -20.48
CA MET A 1 -13.47 14.99 -20.91
C MET A 1 -13.97 16.06 -19.94
N GLY A 2 -14.06 15.81 -18.62
CA GLY A 2 -14.61 16.78 -17.66
C GLY A 2 -13.88 18.13 -17.60
N ALA A 3 -12.56 18.14 -17.60
CA ALA A 3 -11.78 19.39 -17.55
C ALA A 3 -12.00 20.28 -18.79
N GLY A 4 -12.12 19.67 -19.98
CA GLY A 4 -12.45 20.41 -21.21
C GLY A 4 -13.84 21.05 -21.18
N LEU A 5 -14.80 20.38 -20.54
CA LEU A 5 -16.17 20.89 -20.41
C LEU A 5 -16.23 22.14 -19.51
N ILE A 6 -15.45 22.17 -18.43
CA ILE A 6 -15.38 23.36 -17.54
C ILE A 6 -14.71 24.54 -18.22
N LEU A 7 -13.63 24.32 -18.95
CA LEU A 7 -12.93 25.36 -19.67
C LEU A 7 -13.78 25.94 -20.81
N ALA A 8 -14.61 25.11 -21.46
CA ALA A 8 -15.48 25.54 -22.55
C ALA A 8 -16.77 26.22 -22.06
N THR A 9 -17.33 25.76 -20.93
CA THR A 9 -18.61 26.26 -20.39
C THR A 9 -18.58 26.31 -18.87
N PRO A 10 -17.93 27.29 -18.23
CA PRO A 10 -17.88 27.40 -16.78
C PRO A 10 -19.28 27.66 -16.24
N SER A 11 -19.92 26.66 -15.69
CA SER A 11 -21.26 26.73 -15.13
C SER A 11 -21.37 25.83 -13.89
N PRO A 12 -22.31 26.09 -12.97
CA PRO A 12 -22.56 25.18 -11.85
C PRO A 12 -22.84 23.75 -12.28
N ALA A 13 -23.51 23.54 -13.39
CA ALA A 13 -23.81 22.20 -13.92
C ALA A 13 -22.55 21.47 -14.38
N SER A 14 -21.60 22.14 -15.04
CA SER A 14 -20.35 21.53 -15.46
C SER A 14 -19.47 21.17 -14.23
N SER A 15 -19.50 21.99 -13.18
CA SER A 15 -18.81 21.70 -11.92
C SER A 15 -19.39 20.48 -11.22
N VAL A 16 -20.72 20.35 -11.16
CA VAL A 16 -21.41 19.17 -10.59
C VAL A 16 -21.08 17.90 -11.38
N LEU A 17 -21.09 17.97 -12.71
CA LEU A 17 -20.71 16.84 -13.56
C LEU A 17 -19.26 16.39 -13.34
N LEU A 18 -18.34 17.37 -13.18
CA LEU A 18 -16.95 17.05 -12.89
C LEU A 18 -16.79 16.42 -11.49
N LEU A 19 -17.48 16.94 -10.48
CA LEU A 19 -17.52 16.35 -9.14
C LEU A 19 -18.02 14.91 -9.18
N ALA A 20 -19.13 14.65 -9.88
CA ALA A 20 -19.67 13.31 -10.04
C ALA A 20 -18.64 12.38 -10.73
N ALA A 21 -17.97 12.84 -11.78
CA ALA A 21 -16.91 12.07 -12.45
C ALA A 21 -15.72 11.76 -11.51
N GLN A 22 -15.33 12.71 -10.64
CA GLN A 22 -14.28 12.48 -9.65
C GLN A 22 -14.69 11.46 -8.59
N VAL A 23 -15.93 11.53 -8.09
CA VAL A 23 -16.47 10.55 -7.13
C VAL A 23 -16.49 9.15 -7.76
N CYS A 24 -16.96 9.01 -9.01
CA CYS A 24 -16.91 7.74 -9.73
C CYS A 24 -15.47 7.22 -9.90
N ALA A 25 -14.54 8.09 -10.26
CA ALA A 25 -13.13 7.72 -10.39
C ALA A 25 -12.53 7.25 -9.07
N LEU A 26 -12.87 7.90 -7.94
CA LEU A 26 -12.42 7.49 -6.61
C LEU A 26 -13.04 6.17 -6.16
N SER A 27 -14.31 5.89 -6.51
CA SER A 27 -14.96 4.61 -6.18
C SER A 27 -14.29 3.41 -6.88
N GLU A 28 -13.69 3.63 -8.05
CA GLU A 28 -12.97 2.62 -8.82
C GLU A 28 -11.45 2.57 -8.47
N PHE A 29 -11.04 3.34 -7.48
CA PHE A 29 -9.63 3.53 -7.12
C PHE A 29 -8.88 2.22 -6.87
N LYS A 30 -9.47 1.27 -6.16
CA LYS A 30 -8.86 -0.03 -5.88
C LYS A 30 -8.60 -0.90 -7.11
N LYS A 31 -9.27 -0.62 -8.24
CA LYS A 31 -9.06 -1.33 -9.51
C LYS A 31 -7.78 -0.92 -10.24
N TYR A 32 -7.16 0.19 -9.83
CA TYR A 32 -5.98 0.73 -10.48
C TYR A 32 -4.75 0.55 -9.60
N THR A 33 -3.60 0.31 -10.20
CA THR A 33 -2.38 -0.06 -9.50
C THR A 33 -1.18 0.79 -9.92
N GLY A 34 -0.24 0.96 -8.98
CA GLY A 34 1.04 1.63 -9.23
C GLY A 34 0.90 3.07 -9.71
N ARG A 35 1.65 3.43 -10.75
CA ARG A 35 1.71 4.82 -11.27
C ARG A 35 0.34 5.36 -11.70
N PHE A 36 -0.51 4.51 -12.22
CA PHE A 36 -1.85 4.89 -12.63
C PHE A 36 -2.71 5.29 -11.43
N GLN A 37 -2.62 4.55 -10.33
CA GLN A 37 -3.29 4.87 -9.07
C GLN A 37 -2.89 6.27 -8.56
N PHE A 38 -1.60 6.58 -8.59
CA PHE A 38 -1.11 7.91 -8.20
C PHE A 38 -1.62 9.02 -9.13
N GLY A 39 -1.65 8.76 -10.42
CA GLY A 39 -2.26 9.67 -11.38
C GLY A 39 -3.74 9.92 -11.10
N MET A 40 -4.49 8.89 -10.71
CA MET A 40 -5.90 9.01 -10.32
C MET A 40 -6.09 9.87 -9.07
N ILE A 41 -5.26 9.69 -8.03
CA ILE A 41 -5.33 10.51 -6.80
C ILE A 41 -5.09 11.99 -7.15
N ILE A 42 -4.01 12.28 -7.85
CA ILE A 42 -3.65 13.66 -8.22
C ILE A 42 -4.72 14.26 -9.14
N GLY A 43 -5.11 13.54 -10.19
CA GLY A 43 -6.10 14.01 -11.16
C GLY A 43 -7.45 14.28 -10.51
N SER A 44 -7.90 13.42 -9.59
CA SER A 44 -9.14 13.59 -8.83
C SER A 44 -9.08 14.82 -7.92
N ALA A 45 -7.98 15.01 -7.21
CA ALA A 45 -7.79 16.16 -6.33
C ALA A 45 -7.79 17.48 -7.11
N VAL A 46 -7.07 17.54 -8.24
CA VAL A 46 -7.03 18.72 -9.12
C VAL A 46 -8.40 18.99 -9.72
N GLY A 47 -9.06 17.98 -10.28
CA GLY A 47 -10.37 18.12 -10.88
C GLY A 47 -11.43 18.58 -9.89
N LEU A 48 -11.43 18.03 -8.69
CA LEU A 48 -12.30 18.47 -7.59
C LEU A 48 -12.01 19.92 -7.21
N GLY A 49 -10.74 20.28 -7.04
CA GLY A 49 -10.34 21.65 -6.70
C GLY A 49 -10.78 22.66 -7.75
N ILE A 50 -10.51 22.38 -9.03
CA ILE A 50 -10.96 23.24 -10.15
C ILE A 50 -12.48 23.39 -10.15
N SER A 51 -13.23 22.31 -9.91
CA SER A 51 -14.70 22.35 -9.87
C SER A 51 -15.20 23.31 -8.80
N ILE A 52 -14.59 23.26 -7.61
CA ILE A 52 -14.94 24.11 -6.47
C ILE A 52 -14.53 25.57 -6.74
N ASP A 53 -13.31 25.79 -7.25
CA ASP A 53 -12.83 27.15 -7.56
C ASP A 53 -13.71 27.83 -8.61
N VAL A 54 -14.11 27.11 -9.66
CA VAL A 54 -15.05 27.64 -10.68
C VAL A 54 -16.42 27.94 -10.07
N ALA A 55 -16.96 27.03 -9.24
CA ALA A 55 -18.26 27.22 -8.61
C ALA A 55 -18.27 28.37 -7.59
N SER A 56 -17.16 28.61 -6.90
CA SER A 56 -17.02 29.64 -5.88
C SER A 56 -16.53 30.99 -6.42
N GLY A 57 -16.09 31.06 -7.68
CA GLY A 57 -15.43 32.23 -8.23
C GLY A 57 -14.07 32.53 -7.60
N SER A 58 -13.48 31.57 -6.88
CA SER A 58 -12.16 31.71 -6.29
C SER A 58 -11.06 31.32 -7.27
N LEU A 59 -9.86 31.84 -7.06
CA LEU A 59 -8.70 31.48 -7.86
C LEU A 59 -7.79 30.55 -7.06
N LEU A 60 -7.76 29.25 -7.40
CA LEU A 60 -6.89 28.23 -6.84
C LEU A 60 -7.03 27.97 -5.33
N ALA A 61 -8.03 28.54 -4.66
CA ALA A 61 -8.20 28.41 -3.20
C ALA A 61 -8.58 26.99 -2.76
N ALA A 62 -9.24 26.22 -3.61
CA ALA A 62 -9.55 24.82 -3.37
C ALA A 62 -8.55 23.88 -4.09
N THR A 63 -8.14 24.23 -5.30
CA THR A 63 -7.23 23.40 -6.11
C THR A 63 -5.88 23.20 -5.42
N VAL A 64 -5.28 24.25 -4.89
CA VAL A 64 -3.95 24.18 -4.26
C VAL A 64 -3.94 23.29 -3.01
N PRO A 65 -4.84 23.44 -2.02
CA PRO A 65 -4.89 22.56 -0.86
C PRO A 65 -5.08 21.08 -1.21
N LEU A 66 -6.01 20.78 -2.12
CA LEU A 66 -6.27 19.39 -2.52
C LEU A 66 -5.11 18.80 -3.30
N LEU A 67 -4.48 19.55 -4.20
CA LEU A 67 -3.29 19.10 -4.92
C LEU A 67 -2.13 18.80 -3.95
N LEU A 68 -1.86 19.69 -3.00
CA LEU A 68 -0.77 19.49 -2.04
C LEU A 68 -1.04 18.30 -1.11
N SER A 69 -2.30 18.10 -0.71
CA SER A 69 -2.70 16.92 0.06
C SER A 69 -2.52 15.62 -0.73
N ALA A 70 -2.94 15.61 -2.01
CA ALA A 70 -2.75 14.46 -2.89
C ALA A 70 -1.27 14.16 -3.13
N LEU A 71 -0.46 15.20 -3.35
CA LEU A 71 1.00 15.06 -3.51
C LEU A 71 1.66 14.51 -2.25
N ALA A 72 1.25 14.94 -1.06
CA ALA A 72 1.77 14.39 0.20
C ALA A 72 1.52 12.89 0.31
N ILE A 73 0.29 12.44 -0.02
CA ILE A 73 -0.07 11.01 0.00
C ILE A 73 0.75 10.23 -1.05
N VAL A 74 0.81 10.73 -2.28
CA VAL A 74 1.54 10.07 -3.37
C VAL A 74 3.04 9.99 -3.09
N LEU A 75 3.65 11.09 -2.64
CA LEU A 75 5.07 11.11 -2.30
C LEU A 75 5.39 10.11 -1.19
N ARG A 76 4.53 10.04 -0.16
CA ARG A 76 4.71 9.07 0.90
C ARG A 76 4.60 7.64 0.38
N GLN A 77 3.65 7.33 -0.47
CA GLN A 77 3.47 5.99 -1.05
C GLN A 77 4.58 5.64 -2.05
N ALA A 78 4.93 6.58 -2.95
CA ALA A 78 5.91 6.33 -4.00
C ALA A 78 7.35 6.21 -3.49
N TYR A 79 7.69 6.94 -2.42
CA TYR A 79 9.04 7.00 -1.86
C TYR A 79 9.18 6.30 -0.51
N LEU A 80 8.24 5.43 -0.16
CA LEU A 80 8.26 4.63 1.06
C LEU A 80 9.61 3.91 1.31
N PRO A 81 10.29 3.34 0.31
CA PRO A 81 11.62 2.76 0.49
C PRO A 81 12.70 3.80 0.84
N VAL A 82 12.57 5.02 0.35
CA VAL A 82 13.53 6.13 0.55
C VAL A 82 13.19 6.93 1.80
N PHE A 83 11.90 7.14 2.03
CA PHE A 83 11.37 7.84 3.18
C PHE A 83 10.79 6.81 4.15
N THR A 84 11.65 6.20 4.96
CA THR A 84 11.13 5.40 6.07
C THR A 84 10.11 6.25 6.82
N TYR A 85 8.93 5.69 7.11
CA TYR A 85 7.81 6.34 7.83
C TYR A 85 8.24 7.12 9.09
N VAL A 86 9.46 6.91 9.50
CA VAL A 86 10.02 7.37 10.75
C VAL A 86 10.53 8.80 10.69
N ASN A 87 11.10 9.21 9.58
CA ASN A 87 12.01 10.37 9.60
C ASN A 87 11.47 11.62 8.92
N LYS A 88 10.31 11.58 8.24
CA LYS A 88 9.79 12.74 7.51
C LYS A 88 8.32 13.06 7.79
N ARG A 89 7.89 12.96 9.05
CA ARG A 89 6.54 13.33 9.50
C ARG A 89 6.21 14.81 9.34
N TRP A 90 7.20 15.64 9.10
CA TRP A 90 7.04 17.06 8.90
C TRP A 90 6.54 17.43 7.49
N MET A 91 6.63 16.51 6.52
CA MET A 91 6.31 16.82 5.13
C MET A 91 4.82 17.11 4.94
N GLU A 92 3.92 16.30 5.51
CA GLU A 92 2.49 16.52 5.42
C GLU A 92 2.06 17.81 6.14
N PRO A 93 2.48 18.05 7.40
CA PRO A 93 2.19 19.33 8.06
C PRO A 93 2.74 20.54 7.30
N LEU A 94 3.93 20.42 6.68
CA LEU A 94 4.50 21.49 5.86
C LEU A 94 3.65 21.78 4.63
N LEU A 95 3.24 20.73 3.89
CA LEU A 95 2.41 20.88 2.70
C LEU A 95 1.02 21.43 3.05
N LEU A 96 0.43 20.99 4.15
CA LEU A 96 -0.84 21.54 4.65
C LEU A 96 -0.68 23.00 5.08
N GLY A 97 0.40 23.34 5.77
CA GLY A 97 0.70 24.73 6.15
C GLY A 97 0.86 25.64 4.94
N ALA A 98 1.58 25.18 3.92
CA ALA A 98 1.73 25.90 2.65
C ALA A 98 0.37 26.09 1.93
N SER A 99 -0.54 25.14 2.05
CA SER A 99 -1.89 25.22 1.46
C SER A 99 -2.81 26.23 2.15
N ALA A 100 -2.50 26.60 3.40
CA ALA A 100 -3.23 27.65 4.13
C ALA A 100 -2.99 29.05 3.54
N VAL A 101 -1.87 29.28 2.87
CA VAL A 101 -1.51 30.60 2.30
C VAL A 101 -2.55 31.09 1.29
N PRO A 102 -2.91 30.37 0.24
CA PRO A 102 -3.92 30.85 -0.73
C PRO A 102 -5.30 31.05 -0.10
N ILE A 103 -5.67 30.24 0.89
CA ILE A 103 -6.92 30.42 1.65
C ILE A 103 -6.90 31.74 2.42
N SER A 104 -5.81 32.01 3.14
CA SER A 104 -5.66 33.25 3.89
C SER A 104 -5.69 34.48 3.00
N VAL A 105 -5.02 34.42 1.83
CA VAL A 105 -5.04 35.51 0.83
C VAL A 105 -6.47 35.77 0.33
N THR A 106 -7.21 34.72 0.00
CA THR A 106 -8.62 34.84 -0.43
C THR A 106 -9.48 35.46 0.67
N TRP A 107 -9.30 35.03 1.92
CA TRP A 107 -10.07 35.54 3.04
C TRP A 107 -9.84 37.02 3.34
N LEU A 108 -8.61 37.49 3.17
CA LEU A 108 -8.27 38.88 3.44
C LEU A 108 -8.73 39.83 2.32
N ASN A 109 -8.90 39.34 1.10
CA ASN A 109 -9.12 40.18 -0.07
C ASN A 109 -10.50 40.03 -0.74
N ALA A 110 -11.25 38.97 -0.39
CA ALA A 110 -12.55 38.70 -1.00
C ALA A 110 -13.72 39.09 -0.07
N PRO A 111 -14.85 39.57 -0.61
CA PRO A 111 -16.05 39.80 0.19
C PRO A 111 -16.55 38.50 0.80
N PHE A 112 -17.08 38.57 2.04
CA PHE A 112 -17.57 37.40 2.73
C PHE A 112 -18.80 36.81 2.04
N THR A 113 -18.61 35.64 1.44
CA THR A 113 -19.69 34.83 0.87
C THR A 113 -19.48 33.35 1.25
N ALA A 114 -20.54 32.55 1.19
CA ALA A 114 -20.41 31.11 1.40
C ALA A 114 -19.44 30.48 0.39
N THR A 115 -19.44 30.97 -0.85
CA THR A 115 -18.59 30.46 -1.92
C THR A 115 -17.12 30.83 -1.73
N THR A 116 -16.81 32.05 -1.32
CA THR A 116 -15.42 32.51 -1.15
C THR A 116 -14.77 32.07 0.16
N HIS A 117 -15.56 31.71 1.15
CA HIS A 117 -15.03 31.36 2.49
C HIS A 117 -15.35 29.92 2.87
N LEU A 118 -16.60 29.47 2.72
CA LEU A 118 -17.00 28.15 3.18
C LEU A 118 -16.39 27.02 2.34
N PHE A 119 -16.47 27.08 1.01
CA PHE A 119 -15.93 26.01 0.16
C PHE A 119 -14.41 25.80 0.28
N PRO A 120 -13.57 26.86 0.27
CA PRO A 120 -12.14 26.68 0.54
C PRO A 120 -11.83 26.04 1.90
N MET A 121 -12.62 26.37 2.94
CA MET A 121 -12.46 25.76 4.27
C MET A 121 -12.87 24.29 4.29
N VAL A 122 -13.94 23.93 3.60
CA VAL A 122 -14.36 22.52 3.48
C VAL A 122 -13.30 21.68 2.76
N THR A 123 -12.74 22.20 1.65
CA THR A 123 -11.69 21.49 0.91
C THR A 123 -10.38 21.40 1.68
N PHE A 124 -10.01 22.46 2.40
CA PHE A 124 -8.85 22.43 3.29
C PHE A 124 -9.06 21.42 4.42
N GLY A 125 -10.24 21.44 5.06
CA GLY A 125 -10.62 20.48 6.10
C GLY A 125 -10.56 19.03 5.60
N ALA A 126 -11.04 18.76 4.39
CA ALA A 126 -10.92 17.44 3.76
C ALA A 126 -9.44 17.03 3.55
N GLY A 127 -8.61 17.96 3.09
CA GLY A 127 -7.17 17.75 2.96
C GLY A 127 -6.50 17.43 4.31
N VAL A 128 -6.83 18.19 5.36
CA VAL A 128 -6.35 17.93 6.73
C VAL A 128 -6.81 16.57 7.22
N PHE A 129 -8.07 16.23 7.02
CA PHE A 129 -8.62 14.92 7.42
C PHE A 129 -7.90 13.76 6.72
N LEU A 130 -7.70 13.84 5.39
CA LEU A 130 -6.99 12.80 4.64
C LEU A 130 -5.55 12.63 5.13
N CYS A 131 -4.82 13.73 5.31
CA CYS A 131 -3.45 13.65 5.81
C CYS A 131 -3.39 13.16 7.24
N ALA A 132 -4.29 13.60 8.13
CA ALA A 132 -4.35 13.16 9.52
C ALA A 132 -4.66 11.67 9.63
N SER A 133 -5.65 11.18 8.88
CA SER A 133 -6.01 9.76 8.83
C SER A 133 -4.83 8.91 8.36
N TYR A 134 -4.14 9.36 7.32
CA TYR A 134 -2.96 8.67 6.81
C TYR A 134 -1.80 8.65 7.82
N MET A 135 -1.55 9.79 8.49
CA MET A 135 -0.54 9.86 9.55
C MET A 135 -0.91 8.99 10.76
N GLN A 136 -2.18 8.95 11.13
CA GLN A 136 -2.69 8.11 12.20
C GLN A 136 -2.44 6.63 11.89
N ASP A 137 -2.82 6.16 10.70
CA ASP A 137 -2.57 4.77 10.27
C ASP A 137 -1.07 4.42 10.34
N ALA A 138 -0.20 5.30 9.83
CA ALA A 138 1.24 5.11 9.90
C ALA A 138 1.78 5.05 11.34
N VAL A 139 1.21 5.84 12.25
CA VAL A 139 1.57 5.81 13.69
C VAL A 139 1.10 4.51 14.34
N MET A 140 -0.12 4.08 14.06
CA MET A 140 -0.69 2.83 14.60
C MET A 140 0.11 1.62 14.13
N MET A 141 0.37 1.50 12.83
CA MET A 141 1.23 0.44 12.29
C MET A 141 2.60 0.42 12.97
N ARG A 142 3.22 1.59 13.12
CA ARG A 142 4.53 1.69 13.76
C ARG A 142 4.50 1.29 15.23
N ARG A 143 3.47 1.70 15.97
CA ARG A 143 3.30 1.30 17.38
C ARG A 143 3.16 -0.21 17.50
N ARG A 144 2.37 -0.80 16.63
CA ARG A 144 2.17 -2.26 16.61
C ARG A 144 3.44 -3.01 16.24
N THR A 145 4.16 -2.55 15.20
CA THR A 145 5.39 -3.19 14.75
C THR A 145 6.55 -3.03 15.74
N ARG A 146 6.55 -1.96 16.56
CA ARG A 146 7.57 -1.74 17.61
C ARG A 146 7.62 -2.89 18.63
N ASN A 147 6.50 -3.53 18.90
CA ASN A 147 6.41 -4.65 19.84
C ASN A 147 6.89 -5.98 19.21
N GLY A 148 7.29 -5.98 17.95
CA GLY A 148 7.64 -7.17 17.18
C GLY A 148 6.41 -7.97 16.75
N TYR A 149 6.67 -9.05 16.07
CA TYR A 149 5.67 -10.04 15.69
C TYR A 149 5.72 -11.21 16.69
N ARG A 150 4.72 -12.10 16.66
CA ARG A 150 4.72 -13.30 17.49
C ARG A 150 5.84 -14.26 17.09
N VAL A 151 6.09 -14.36 15.79
CA VAL A 151 7.15 -15.20 15.21
C VAL A 151 8.42 -14.37 15.05
N GLN A 152 9.55 -14.93 15.54
CA GLN A 152 10.86 -14.28 15.57
C GLN A 152 11.92 -15.17 14.92
N PRO A 153 13.07 -14.62 14.49
CA PRO A 153 14.18 -15.42 14.00
C PRO A 153 14.62 -16.47 15.02
N GLY A 154 14.85 -17.69 14.56
CA GLY A 154 15.20 -18.86 15.38
C GLY A 154 14.01 -19.69 15.83
N MET A 155 12.77 -19.21 15.69
CA MET A 155 11.56 -19.99 15.98
C MET A 155 11.15 -20.83 14.77
N GLU A 156 10.41 -21.91 15.03
CA GLU A 156 9.72 -22.65 13.97
C GLU A 156 8.60 -21.78 13.37
N ALA A 157 8.51 -21.79 12.05
CA ALA A 157 7.44 -21.13 11.34
C ALA A 157 6.11 -21.89 11.55
N PRO A 158 5.03 -21.24 12.01
CA PRO A 158 3.72 -21.88 12.12
C PRO A 158 3.28 -22.44 10.77
N ASP A 159 3.06 -23.77 10.69
CA ASP A 159 2.58 -24.42 9.47
C ASP A 159 1.15 -23.97 9.13
N PHE A 160 0.83 -23.98 7.86
CA PHE A 160 -0.50 -23.64 7.37
C PHE A 160 -0.86 -24.39 6.09
N ILE A 161 -2.15 -24.42 5.79
CA ILE A 161 -2.69 -24.84 4.49
C ILE A 161 -3.63 -23.73 4.03
N LEU A 162 -3.31 -23.09 2.91
CA LEU A 162 -4.13 -22.02 2.32
C LEU A 162 -4.35 -22.24 0.83
N PRO A 163 -5.48 -21.80 0.27
CA PRO A 163 -5.70 -21.81 -1.16
C PRO A 163 -4.89 -20.70 -1.84
N ASP A 164 -4.28 -21.01 -2.99
CA ASP A 164 -3.64 -20.01 -3.86
C ASP A 164 -4.68 -19.30 -4.76
N GLN A 165 -4.21 -18.34 -5.55
CA GLN A 165 -5.05 -17.59 -6.49
C GLN A 165 -5.66 -18.43 -7.63
N GLN A 166 -5.26 -19.69 -7.78
CA GLN A 166 -5.84 -20.63 -8.75
C GLN A 166 -6.84 -21.60 -8.08
N GLY A 167 -6.88 -21.61 -6.74
CA GLY A 167 -7.69 -22.52 -5.92
C GLY A 167 -6.95 -23.79 -5.53
N GLY A 168 -5.65 -23.89 -5.86
CA GLY A 168 -4.79 -24.98 -5.40
C GLY A 168 -4.47 -24.85 -3.91
N SER A 169 -4.28 -25.98 -3.21
CA SER A 169 -3.91 -25.98 -1.79
C SER A 169 -2.40 -25.94 -1.64
N VAL A 170 -1.89 -24.99 -0.85
CA VAL A 170 -0.46 -24.82 -0.55
C VAL A 170 -0.24 -25.02 0.93
N ARG A 171 0.68 -25.91 1.29
CA ARG A 171 1.10 -26.16 2.66
C ARG A 171 2.55 -25.71 2.84
N LEU A 172 2.84 -24.98 3.91
CA LEU A 172 4.21 -24.51 4.18
C LEU A 172 5.17 -25.66 4.41
N SER A 173 4.78 -26.68 5.18
CA SER A 173 5.64 -27.83 5.49
C SER A 173 6.01 -28.68 4.28
N ASP A 174 5.30 -28.58 3.13
CA ASP A 174 5.67 -29.29 1.91
C ASP A 174 6.99 -28.77 1.29
N HIS A 175 7.45 -27.60 1.72
CA HIS A 175 8.72 -27.00 1.32
C HIS A 175 9.90 -27.45 2.18
N GLN A 176 9.64 -28.03 3.36
CA GLN A 176 10.70 -28.51 4.28
C GLN A 176 11.55 -29.60 3.62
N GLY A 177 12.85 -29.54 3.85
CA GLY A 177 13.83 -30.41 3.24
C GLY A 177 14.10 -30.16 1.76
N ARG A 178 13.44 -29.18 1.12
CA ARG A 178 13.57 -28.90 -0.30
C ARG A 178 14.18 -27.52 -0.58
N HIS A 179 13.53 -26.48 -0.10
CA HIS A 179 13.97 -25.10 -0.36
C HIS A 179 13.45 -24.11 0.69
N PRO A 180 14.17 -23.00 0.91
CA PRO A 180 13.68 -21.93 1.75
C PRO A 180 12.43 -21.26 1.14
N VAL A 181 11.58 -20.72 2.00
CA VAL A 181 10.37 -19.99 1.62
C VAL A 181 10.42 -18.56 2.12
N LEU A 182 10.12 -17.62 1.24
CA LEU A 182 9.93 -16.23 1.59
C LEU A 182 8.43 -15.91 1.63
N LEU A 183 7.89 -15.73 2.83
CA LEU A 183 6.51 -15.36 3.05
C LEU A 183 6.38 -13.83 3.06
N ILE A 184 5.39 -13.29 2.35
CA ILE A 184 5.13 -11.85 2.23
C ILE A 184 3.67 -11.59 2.62
N PHE A 185 3.43 -11.04 3.82
CA PHE A 185 2.10 -10.66 4.25
C PHE A 185 1.70 -9.30 3.68
N VAL A 186 0.48 -9.20 3.15
CA VAL A 186 -0.09 -7.99 2.57
C VAL A 186 -1.40 -7.61 3.24
N ARG A 187 -1.73 -6.32 3.22
CA ARG A 187 -2.96 -5.76 3.82
C ARG A 187 -4.21 -6.04 2.99
N GLY A 188 -4.04 -6.37 1.72
CA GLY A 188 -5.10 -6.63 0.76
C GLY A 188 -4.99 -5.79 -0.51
N ASP A 189 -5.88 -6.08 -1.46
CA ASP A 189 -5.92 -5.46 -2.80
C ASP A 189 -6.19 -3.95 -2.78
N TRP A 190 -6.87 -3.44 -1.76
CA TRP A 190 -7.12 -2.01 -1.60
C TRP A 190 -5.86 -1.19 -1.28
N CYS A 191 -4.76 -1.82 -0.87
CA CYS A 191 -3.56 -1.16 -0.37
C CYS A 191 -2.52 -0.87 -1.46
N PRO A 192 -2.31 0.39 -1.90
CA PRO A 192 -1.32 0.70 -2.94
C PRO A 192 0.12 0.35 -2.56
N GLY A 193 0.45 0.47 -1.26
CA GLY A 193 1.76 0.10 -0.73
C GLY A 193 2.03 -1.40 -0.88
N CYS A 194 1.00 -2.24 -0.72
CA CYS A 194 1.12 -3.67 -0.92
C CYS A 194 1.34 -4.03 -2.40
N HIS A 195 0.65 -3.38 -3.32
CA HIS A 195 0.91 -3.55 -4.75
C HIS A 195 2.35 -3.18 -5.11
N MET A 196 2.87 -2.11 -4.53
CA MET A 196 4.26 -1.69 -4.73
C MET A 196 5.24 -2.70 -4.15
N MET A 197 4.97 -3.21 -2.95
CA MET A 197 5.74 -4.28 -2.30
C MET A 197 5.79 -5.53 -3.18
N LEU A 198 4.64 -6.07 -3.58
CA LEU A 198 4.56 -7.26 -4.43
C LEU A 198 5.36 -7.10 -5.73
N ARG A 199 5.24 -5.94 -6.42
CA ARG A 199 6.05 -5.66 -7.61
C ARG A 199 7.55 -5.51 -7.33
N THR A 200 7.91 -5.01 -6.16
CA THR A 200 9.33 -4.91 -5.79
C THR A 200 9.94 -6.28 -5.61
N TYR A 201 9.20 -7.20 -4.97
CA TYR A 201 9.63 -8.59 -4.85
C TYR A 201 9.64 -9.32 -6.19
N GLU A 202 8.67 -9.03 -7.09
CA GLU A 202 8.65 -9.57 -8.45
C GLU A 202 9.90 -9.18 -9.24
N LYS A 203 10.36 -7.93 -9.15
CA LYS A 203 11.62 -7.51 -9.80
C LYS A 203 12.83 -8.31 -9.35
N HIS A 204 12.78 -8.93 -8.19
CA HIS A 204 13.83 -9.75 -7.62
C HIS A 204 13.52 -11.25 -7.66
N HIS A 205 12.39 -11.63 -8.28
CA HIS A 205 11.90 -13.02 -8.28
C HIS A 205 12.92 -13.99 -8.87
N GLU A 206 13.49 -13.68 -10.04
CA GLU A 206 14.55 -14.49 -10.64
C GLU A 206 15.80 -14.61 -9.75
N ARG A 207 16.13 -13.55 -9.01
CA ARG A 207 17.23 -13.59 -8.05
C ARG A 207 16.92 -14.45 -6.83
N PHE A 208 15.68 -14.53 -6.38
CA PHE A 208 15.23 -15.46 -5.36
C PHE A 208 15.24 -16.88 -5.90
N LYS A 209 14.67 -17.11 -7.07
CA LYS A 209 14.63 -18.41 -7.76
C LYS A 209 16.04 -18.97 -7.97
N SER A 210 16.98 -18.18 -8.45
CA SER A 210 18.38 -18.58 -8.62
C SER A 210 19.11 -18.98 -7.32
N ARG A 211 18.53 -18.62 -6.17
CA ARG A 211 18.97 -19.06 -4.85
C ARG A 211 18.13 -20.20 -4.27
N GLY A 212 17.23 -20.77 -5.05
CA GLY A 212 16.31 -21.82 -4.64
C GLY A 212 15.27 -21.37 -3.63
N VAL A 213 14.94 -20.06 -3.56
CA VAL A 213 13.93 -19.53 -2.64
C VAL A 213 12.58 -19.48 -3.31
N HIS A 214 11.58 -20.09 -2.69
CA HIS A 214 10.19 -20.02 -3.10
C HIS A 214 9.51 -18.79 -2.49
N VAL A 215 8.94 -17.91 -3.33
CA VAL A 215 8.28 -16.68 -2.87
C VAL A 215 6.78 -16.91 -2.81
N ILE A 216 6.15 -16.58 -1.67
CA ILE A 216 4.72 -16.75 -1.43
C ILE A 216 4.17 -15.47 -0.79
N GLY A 217 3.15 -14.86 -1.43
CA GLY A 217 2.36 -13.81 -0.81
C GLY A 217 1.19 -14.39 -0.01
N ILE A 218 0.79 -13.71 1.07
CA ILE A 218 -0.37 -14.09 1.91
C ILE A 218 -1.17 -12.82 2.17
N GLY A 219 -2.48 -12.85 1.90
CA GLY A 219 -3.39 -11.74 2.14
C GLY A 219 -4.77 -12.19 2.60
N PRO A 220 -5.58 -11.27 3.15
CA PRO A 220 -6.91 -11.57 3.68
C PRO A 220 -7.98 -11.68 2.58
N ASP A 221 -7.66 -11.33 1.35
CA ASP A 221 -8.62 -11.33 0.25
C ASP A 221 -8.97 -12.75 -0.22
N SER A 222 -10.14 -12.88 -0.85
CA SER A 222 -10.58 -14.14 -1.43
C SER A 222 -9.69 -14.59 -2.60
N VAL A 223 -9.81 -15.87 -2.96
CA VAL A 223 -9.11 -16.45 -4.13
C VAL A 223 -9.39 -15.65 -5.41
N GLU A 224 -10.63 -15.21 -5.61
CA GLU A 224 -11.05 -14.44 -6.80
C GLU A 224 -10.38 -13.07 -6.84
N VAL A 225 -10.37 -12.36 -5.71
CA VAL A 225 -9.72 -11.04 -5.58
C VAL A 225 -8.21 -11.18 -5.78
N ASN A 226 -7.57 -12.17 -5.16
CA ASN A 226 -6.15 -12.44 -5.33
C ASN A 226 -5.79 -12.80 -6.78
N ARG A 227 -6.62 -13.61 -7.47
CA ARG A 227 -6.45 -13.93 -8.89
C ARG A 227 -6.48 -12.69 -9.77
N ASP A 228 -7.44 -11.80 -9.52
CA ASP A 228 -7.54 -10.55 -10.25
C ASP A 228 -6.36 -9.61 -9.93
N MET A 229 -5.99 -9.48 -8.67
CA MET A 229 -4.85 -8.68 -8.24
C MET A 229 -3.54 -9.14 -8.89
N VAL A 230 -3.23 -10.44 -8.85
CA VAL A 230 -2.03 -11.03 -9.47
C VAL A 230 -1.96 -10.70 -10.96
N ARG A 231 -3.07 -10.84 -11.69
CA ARG A 231 -3.12 -10.48 -13.12
C ARG A 231 -2.87 -9.00 -13.37
N ARG A 232 -3.48 -8.12 -12.57
CA ARG A 232 -3.37 -6.66 -12.71
C ARG A 232 -1.98 -6.14 -12.36
N ILE A 233 -1.35 -6.67 -11.32
CA ILE A 233 -0.04 -6.22 -10.87
C ILE A 233 1.11 -6.92 -11.59
N GLY A 234 0.86 -8.07 -12.24
CA GLY A 234 1.84 -8.80 -13.03
C GLY A 234 2.93 -9.46 -12.18
N VAL A 235 2.54 -10.25 -11.14
CA VAL A 235 3.48 -11.04 -10.33
C VAL A 235 3.39 -12.52 -10.71
N GLY A 236 4.55 -13.20 -10.75
CA GLY A 236 4.69 -14.59 -11.16
C GLY A 236 4.66 -15.61 -10.02
N TYR A 237 4.67 -15.18 -8.77
CA TYR A 237 4.62 -16.07 -7.59
C TYR A 237 3.19 -16.23 -7.04
N GLN A 238 3.02 -17.21 -6.15
CA GLN A 238 1.73 -17.52 -5.56
C GLN A 238 1.30 -16.46 -4.56
N LEU A 239 -0.01 -16.15 -4.55
CA LEU A 239 -0.66 -15.31 -3.57
C LEU A 239 -1.80 -16.09 -2.92
N LEU A 240 -1.64 -16.39 -1.63
CA LEU A 240 -2.55 -17.24 -0.86
C LEU A 240 -3.62 -16.41 -0.17
N SER A 241 -4.81 -17.02 -0.03
CA SER A 241 -5.98 -16.42 0.60
C SER A 241 -6.11 -16.88 2.05
N ASP A 242 -5.78 -16.00 3.00
CA ASP A 242 -5.97 -16.17 4.45
C ASP A 242 -7.22 -15.37 4.89
N SER A 243 -8.38 -15.71 4.32
CA SER A 243 -9.62 -14.92 4.51
C SER A 243 -10.14 -14.94 5.96
N SER A 244 -9.82 -15.97 6.74
CA SER A 244 -10.07 -16.01 8.19
C SER A 244 -9.04 -15.25 9.01
N GLN A 245 -7.92 -14.87 8.39
CA GLN A 245 -6.74 -14.26 9.02
C GLN A 245 -6.09 -15.11 10.13
N GLU A 246 -6.40 -16.39 10.21
CA GLU A 246 -5.85 -17.29 11.23
C GLU A 246 -4.33 -17.39 11.13
N VAL A 247 -3.79 -17.51 9.91
CA VAL A 247 -2.34 -17.55 9.68
C VAL A 247 -1.70 -16.21 10.06
N SER A 248 -2.30 -15.11 9.64
CA SER A 248 -1.83 -13.76 9.99
C SER A 248 -1.81 -13.54 11.51
N HIS A 249 -2.80 -14.04 12.25
CA HIS A 249 -2.83 -14.01 13.72
C HIS A 249 -1.74 -14.89 14.35
N ARG A 250 -1.53 -16.09 13.83
CA ARG A 250 -0.47 -16.98 14.34
C ARG A 250 0.92 -16.38 14.17
N TYR A 251 1.18 -15.70 13.06
CA TYR A 251 2.43 -14.97 12.84
C TYR A 251 2.51 -13.65 13.64
N GLY A 252 1.38 -13.16 14.14
CA GLY A 252 1.30 -11.93 14.94
C GLY A 252 1.39 -10.67 14.09
N VAL A 253 0.98 -10.74 12.83
CA VAL A 253 1.01 -9.62 11.87
C VAL A 253 -0.35 -8.93 11.70
N VAL A 254 -1.24 -9.04 12.67
CA VAL A 254 -2.54 -8.35 12.64
C VAL A 254 -2.56 -7.16 13.58
N TYR A 255 -3.21 -6.08 13.20
CA TYR A 255 -3.50 -4.93 14.04
C TYR A 255 -4.93 -4.42 13.79
N GLU A 256 -5.49 -3.78 14.79
CA GLU A 256 -6.81 -3.17 14.71
C GLU A 256 -6.71 -1.73 14.21
N ASN A 257 -7.56 -1.38 13.27
CA ASN A 257 -7.75 -0.01 12.80
C ASN A 257 -9.22 0.21 12.40
N PRO A 258 -10.06 0.66 13.35
CA PRO A 258 -11.51 0.79 13.14
C PRO A 258 -11.87 1.66 11.92
N ALA A 259 -11.05 2.65 11.57
CA ALA A 259 -11.32 3.52 10.43
C ALA A 259 -11.18 2.78 9.09
N ILE A 260 -10.27 1.81 9.01
CA ILE A 260 -10.09 0.98 7.81
C ILE A 260 -11.05 -0.20 7.83
N GLU A 261 -11.23 -0.83 8.99
CA GLU A 261 -12.17 -1.95 9.17
C GLU A 261 -13.61 -1.58 8.79
N ALA A 262 -14.01 -0.32 8.99
CA ALA A 262 -15.30 0.19 8.54
C ALA A 262 -15.48 0.21 6.99
N VAL A 263 -14.40 0.07 6.23
CA VAL A 263 -14.38 0.17 4.76
C VAL A 263 -14.04 -1.16 4.09
N VAL A 264 -13.30 -2.03 4.80
CA VAL A 264 -12.92 -3.35 4.31
C VAL A 264 -13.63 -4.43 5.10
N ASP A 265 -14.20 -5.39 4.41
CA ASP A 265 -14.94 -6.52 5.02
C ASP A 265 -13.95 -7.66 5.30
N TYR A 266 -13.17 -7.52 6.37
CA TYR A 266 -12.27 -8.56 6.85
C TYR A 266 -12.78 -9.14 8.18
N ALA A 267 -12.45 -10.40 8.41
CA ALA A 267 -12.94 -11.14 9.59
C ALA A 267 -12.45 -10.53 10.92
N GLU A 268 -11.17 -10.19 11.00
CA GLU A 268 -10.56 -9.68 12.23
C GLU A 268 -9.32 -8.82 11.94
N GLY A 269 -9.43 -7.51 12.08
CA GLY A 269 -8.32 -6.59 11.96
C GLY A 269 -7.71 -6.52 10.56
N ILE A 270 -6.52 -5.99 10.47
CA ILE A 270 -5.81 -5.75 9.22
C ILE A 270 -4.41 -6.34 9.29
N PRO A 271 -3.99 -7.17 8.31
CA PRO A 271 -2.63 -7.67 8.30
C PRO A 271 -1.62 -6.53 8.13
N LEU A 272 -0.51 -6.62 8.84
CA LEU A 272 0.65 -5.76 8.66
C LEU A 272 1.47 -6.25 7.46
N PRO A 273 1.96 -5.35 6.62
CA PRO A 273 2.93 -5.73 5.60
C PRO A 273 4.22 -6.21 6.29
N ALA A 274 4.56 -7.47 6.09
CA ALA A 274 5.70 -8.10 6.71
C ALA A 274 6.30 -9.17 5.80
N SER A 275 7.58 -9.49 5.98
CA SER A 275 8.23 -10.61 5.30
C SER A 275 8.97 -11.49 6.28
N PHE A 276 8.90 -12.80 6.04
CA PHE A 276 9.55 -13.83 6.83
C PHE A 276 10.31 -14.76 5.89
N LEU A 277 11.60 -14.96 6.14
CA LEU A 277 12.38 -16.00 5.46
C LEU A 277 12.40 -17.24 6.35
N VAL A 278 11.85 -18.32 5.85
CA VAL A 278 11.85 -19.64 6.47
C VAL A 278 12.86 -20.52 5.75
N ASP A 279 13.76 -21.17 6.46
CA ASP A 279 14.74 -22.08 5.87
C ASP A 279 14.15 -23.48 5.57
N GLU A 280 14.97 -24.33 4.99
CA GLU A 280 14.60 -25.70 4.61
C GLU A 280 14.23 -26.58 5.83
N ASN A 281 14.65 -26.20 7.05
CA ASN A 281 14.31 -26.90 8.27
C ASN A 281 13.02 -26.36 8.93
N GLY A 282 12.34 -25.40 8.29
CA GLY A 282 11.15 -24.76 8.85
C GLY A 282 11.45 -23.67 9.88
N LEU A 283 12.71 -23.26 10.05
CA LEU A 283 13.10 -22.24 11.01
C LEU A 283 13.08 -20.86 10.35
N VAL A 284 12.50 -19.87 11.03
CA VAL A 284 12.54 -18.48 10.61
C VAL A 284 13.95 -17.92 10.75
N ARG A 285 14.51 -17.39 9.66
CA ARG A 285 15.87 -16.82 9.62
C ARG A 285 15.89 -15.31 9.51
N TYR A 286 14.82 -14.74 8.97
CA TYR A 286 14.66 -13.30 8.86
C TYR A 286 13.20 -12.92 9.08
N VAL A 287 13.01 -11.78 9.74
CA VAL A 287 11.72 -11.11 9.87
C VAL A 287 11.97 -9.65 9.54
N SER A 288 11.09 -9.03 8.73
CA SER A 288 11.17 -7.60 8.47
C SER A 288 11.16 -6.82 9.78
N ARG A 289 11.99 -5.79 9.87
CA ARG A 289 12.16 -5.05 11.12
C ARG A 289 10.90 -4.28 11.50
N PRO A 290 10.31 -4.55 12.67
CA PRO A 290 9.05 -3.93 13.06
C PRO A 290 9.15 -2.42 13.34
N ASP A 291 10.35 -1.92 13.63
CA ASP A 291 10.64 -0.50 13.87
C ASP A 291 10.89 0.29 12.57
N ARG A 292 11.05 -0.40 11.45
CA ARG A 292 11.35 0.19 10.13
C ARG A 292 10.36 -0.30 9.07
N ILE A 293 9.21 0.32 9.02
CA ILE A 293 8.12 -0.09 8.13
C ILE A 293 8.55 -0.13 6.65
N GLY A 294 9.55 0.67 6.24
CA GLY A 294 10.09 0.65 4.88
C GLY A 294 10.93 -0.58 4.53
N GLU A 295 11.43 -1.34 5.49
CA GLU A 295 12.29 -2.51 5.21
C GLU A 295 11.54 -3.65 4.51
N PHE A 296 10.24 -3.79 4.71
CA PHE A 296 9.45 -4.80 4.02
C PHE A 296 9.41 -4.59 2.49
N LEU A 297 9.75 -3.39 2.01
CA LEU A 297 9.85 -3.07 0.59
C LEU A 297 11.25 -3.29 0.01
N ASP A 298 12.26 -3.51 0.86
CA ASP A 298 13.64 -3.71 0.41
C ASP A 298 14.09 -5.16 0.64
N PRO A 299 14.08 -6.01 -0.40
CA PRO A 299 14.49 -7.40 -0.29
C PRO A 299 16.01 -7.59 -0.18
N THR A 300 16.82 -6.54 -0.26
CA THR A 300 18.30 -6.67 -0.30
C THR A 300 18.87 -7.27 0.97
N LEU A 301 18.29 -6.96 2.14
CA LEU A 301 18.68 -7.56 3.42
C LEU A 301 18.45 -9.07 3.44
N ILE A 302 17.40 -9.55 2.78
CA ILE A 302 17.08 -10.99 2.73
C ILE A 302 18.19 -11.75 1.99
N PHE A 303 18.74 -11.17 0.93
CA PHE A 303 19.85 -11.80 0.20
C PHE A 303 21.09 -11.96 1.06
N SER A 304 21.39 -10.97 1.91
CA SER A 304 22.52 -11.07 2.86
C SER A 304 22.33 -12.20 3.88
N VAL A 305 21.09 -12.42 4.32
CA VAL A 305 20.78 -13.56 5.22
C VAL A 305 20.88 -14.88 4.46
N LEU A 306 20.34 -14.95 3.22
CA LEU A 306 20.43 -16.15 2.39
C LEU A 306 21.87 -16.57 2.09
N ASP A 307 22.75 -15.61 1.89
CA ASP A 307 24.18 -15.86 1.60
C ASP A 307 24.92 -16.43 2.82
N GLN A 308 24.37 -16.28 4.04
CA GLN A 308 24.91 -16.83 5.30
C GLN A 308 24.31 -18.19 5.68
N LEU A 309 23.21 -18.62 5.04
CA LEU A 309 22.62 -19.92 5.31
C LEU A 309 23.51 -21.05 4.73
N PRO A 310 23.69 -22.17 5.47
CA PRO A 310 24.37 -23.33 4.95
C PRO A 310 23.63 -23.83 3.69
N ARG A 311 24.37 -24.16 2.65
CA ARG A 311 23.80 -24.75 1.43
C ARG A 311 23.58 -26.22 1.66
N THR A 312 22.36 -26.68 1.58
CA THR A 312 22.04 -28.11 1.60
C THR A 312 22.42 -28.73 0.26
N GLU A 313 22.87 -29.99 0.24
CA GLU A 313 23.29 -30.70 -0.99
C GLU A 313 22.17 -30.74 -2.06
N ALA A 314 20.90 -30.82 -1.66
CA ALA A 314 19.75 -30.73 -2.56
C ALA A 314 19.71 -29.41 -3.34
N ARG A 315 20.10 -28.29 -2.73
CA ARG A 315 20.16 -26.96 -3.35
C ARG A 315 21.28 -26.83 -4.39
N SER A 316 22.33 -27.64 -4.28
CA SER A 316 23.42 -27.67 -5.25
C SER A 316 23.09 -28.50 -6.50
N ALA A 317 22.25 -29.54 -6.38
CA ALA A 317 21.85 -30.41 -7.47
C ALA A 317 20.86 -29.72 -8.42
N ASP A 318 19.91 -28.95 -7.91
CA ASP A 318 18.90 -28.24 -8.72
C ASP A 318 19.51 -27.12 -9.56
N LEU A 319 20.54 -26.42 -9.03
CA LEU A 319 21.25 -25.36 -9.76
C LEU A 319 22.16 -25.88 -10.88
N THR A 320 22.51 -27.17 -10.85
CA THR A 320 23.33 -27.80 -11.90
C THR A 320 22.48 -28.33 -13.05
N THR A 321 21.23 -28.71 -12.79
CA THR A 321 20.29 -29.20 -13.83
C THR A 321 19.73 -28.03 -14.67
N ASP A 322 19.52 -26.86 -14.09
CA ASP A 322 19.01 -25.67 -14.82
C ASP A 322 20.13 -24.98 -15.68
N ARG A 323 21.41 -25.31 -15.47
CA ARG A 323 22.53 -24.83 -16.33
C ARG A 323 22.83 -25.73 -17.49
N ALA A 324 22.22 -26.91 -17.55
CA ALA A 324 22.43 -27.92 -18.60
C ALA A 324 21.28 -28.03 -19.61
N ALA A 325 20.21 -27.22 -19.43
CA ALA A 325 19.09 -27.05 -20.34
C ALA A 325 19.12 -25.68 -21.00
#